data_dff26076aeb2f19a74ae4a9d22316e2f
#
_entry.id   dff26076aeb2f19a74ae4a9d22316e2f
#
_cell.length_a   1.000
_cell.length_b   1.000
_cell.length_c   1.000
_cell.angle_alpha   90.00
_cell.angle_beta   90.00
_cell.angle_gamma   90.00
#
_symmetry.space_group_name_H-M   'P 1'
#
loop_
_entity.id
_entity.type
_entity.pdbx_description
1 polymer ?
#
loop_
_entity_poly.entity_id
_entity_poly.type
_entity_poly.pdbx_seq_one_letter_code
_entity_poly.pdbx_strand_id
1 'polypeptide(L)'
;MGKKYVVLGGGGSFGLHTSQYLLDHADAEKVIAVGRNTPKLDCFTLGVGEGDKRYSYHAIHINYELDLLMELLDRERPEIIVNFAAQGEGAASWKKSWRFFETNCVALAKLTEELMSRDYLERFIHIGTSEMYGSVDKPADEETPIQPSSPYAASKVAFDMHLVSIYRFLKFPMNVIRPSNAYGPGQQLHRVVPKAIVCGLTGERLPLHGGGRAEKSYIHNRDLGRAIHLVAEKAPLGVIYNAGPAEPTSIRRVVELCADALGMPFEQLCEVTGDRLGQDSRYWLDSSRIKKDVGWEPQITWEEGLAEMADWGRKNIDVLRTLSKDFVLRA
;
A
#
# COMPACT_ATOMS: atom_id res chain seq x y z
N MET A 1 28.18 -2.19 6.97
CA MET A 1 27.25 -1.68 8.01
C MET A 1 25.86 -1.79 7.44
N GLY A 2 24.90 -2.20 8.26
CA GLY A 2 23.50 -2.25 7.85
C GLY A 2 22.96 -0.86 7.51
N LYS A 3 21.90 -0.79 6.70
CA LYS A 3 21.29 0.48 6.29
C LYS A 3 20.17 0.90 7.23
N LYS A 4 19.94 2.21 7.34
CA LYS A 4 18.81 2.79 8.05
C LYS A 4 17.67 3.07 7.07
N TYR A 5 16.51 2.58 7.41
CA TYR A 5 15.29 2.75 6.63
C TYR A 5 14.31 3.67 7.35
N VAL A 6 13.72 4.61 6.63
CA VAL A 6 12.54 5.34 7.09
C VAL A 6 11.34 4.91 6.27
N VAL A 7 10.24 4.54 6.94
CA VAL A 7 8.99 4.13 6.32
C VAL A 7 7.92 5.18 6.60
N LEU A 8 7.70 6.09 5.66
CA LEU A 8 6.63 7.10 5.73
C LEU A 8 5.28 6.44 5.47
N GLY A 9 4.29 6.70 6.31
CA GLY A 9 3.05 5.92 6.35
C GLY A 9 3.19 4.59 7.07
N GLY A 10 4.27 4.44 7.85
CA GLY A 10 4.65 3.23 8.59
C GLY A 10 3.61 2.72 9.59
N GLY A 11 2.65 3.55 10.03
CA GLY A 11 1.51 3.10 10.85
C GLY A 11 0.35 2.49 10.07
N GLY A 12 0.40 2.44 8.73
CA GLY A 12 -0.58 1.75 7.89
C GLY A 12 -0.22 0.27 7.70
N SER A 13 -1.17 -0.58 7.30
CA SER A 13 -0.94 -2.01 7.09
C SER A 13 0.25 -2.28 6.16
N PHE A 14 0.35 -1.58 5.04
CA PHE A 14 1.46 -1.76 4.09
C PHE A 14 2.82 -1.40 4.69
N GLY A 15 2.88 -0.26 5.41
CA GLY A 15 4.10 0.19 6.07
C GLY A 15 4.53 -0.73 7.22
N LEU A 16 3.57 -1.28 7.98
CA LEU A 16 3.83 -2.24 9.05
C LEU A 16 4.43 -3.54 8.51
N HIS A 17 3.79 -4.15 7.50
CA HIS A 17 4.31 -5.36 6.86
C HIS A 17 5.68 -5.13 6.21
N THR A 18 5.89 -3.97 5.59
CA THR A 18 7.20 -3.61 5.04
C THR A 18 8.24 -3.43 6.14
N SER A 19 7.90 -2.75 7.23
CA SER A 19 8.82 -2.58 8.37
C SER A 19 9.22 -3.93 8.96
N GLN A 20 8.26 -4.83 9.18
CA GLN A 20 8.56 -6.19 9.65
C GLN A 20 9.42 -6.96 8.65
N TYR A 21 9.08 -6.90 7.35
CA TYR A 21 9.88 -7.56 6.32
C TYR A 21 11.35 -7.08 6.30
N LEU A 22 11.57 -5.77 6.44
CA LEU A 22 12.91 -5.18 6.50
C LEU A 22 13.68 -5.61 7.75
N LEU A 23 13.02 -5.71 8.91
CA LEU A 23 13.64 -6.20 10.15
C LEU A 23 14.07 -7.67 10.04
N ASP A 24 13.30 -8.48 9.33
CA ASP A 24 13.51 -9.93 9.24
C ASP A 24 14.49 -10.32 8.12
N HIS A 25 14.54 -9.55 7.02
CA HIS A 25 15.21 -9.99 5.78
C HIS A 25 16.25 -9.01 5.23
N ALA A 26 16.22 -7.73 5.61
CA ALA A 26 17.23 -6.76 5.19
C ALA A 26 18.39 -6.71 6.21
N ASP A 27 19.60 -6.34 5.73
CA ASP A 27 20.67 -5.91 6.62
C ASP A 27 20.36 -4.50 7.14
N ALA A 28 19.32 -4.41 7.99
CA ALA A 28 18.84 -3.16 8.54
C ALA A 28 19.50 -2.87 9.89
N GLU A 29 20.26 -1.76 9.95
CA GLU A 29 20.73 -1.20 11.22
C GLU A 29 19.55 -0.62 12.01
N LYS A 30 18.62 0.06 11.31
CA LYS A 30 17.44 0.66 11.92
C LYS A 30 16.27 0.73 10.94
N VAL A 31 15.05 0.53 11.43
CA VAL A 31 13.79 0.75 10.70
C VAL A 31 12.94 1.75 11.49
N ILE A 32 12.74 2.93 10.92
CA ILE A 32 12.06 4.05 11.54
C ILE A 32 10.73 4.26 10.84
N ALA A 33 9.64 3.88 11.50
CA ALA A 33 8.29 4.09 10.98
C ALA A 33 7.78 5.48 11.36
N VAL A 34 7.23 6.19 10.38
CA VAL A 34 6.63 7.52 10.57
C VAL A 34 5.18 7.50 10.12
N GLY A 35 4.28 8.00 10.95
CA GLY A 35 2.86 8.10 10.61
C GLY A 35 2.16 9.19 11.41
N ARG A 36 1.05 9.70 10.91
CA ARG A 36 0.36 10.88 11.47
C ARG A 36 -0.30 10.70 12.84
N ASN A 37 -0.46 9.48 13.33
CA ASN A 37 -1.18 9.20 14.58
C ASN A 37 -0.33 8.33 15.51
N THR A 38 -0.60 8.41 16.81
CA THR A 38 -0.12 7.43 17.78
C THR A 38 -0.54 6.01 17.40
N PRO A 39 0.15 4.97 17.93
CA PRO A 39 -0.16 3.58 17.64
C PRO A 39 -1.65 3.27 17.78
N LYS A 40 -2.16 2.50 16.85
CA LYS A 40 -3.53 2.02 16.80
C LYS A 40 -3.74 0.87 17.79
N LEU A 41 -4.96 0.33 17.78
CA LEU A 41 -5.27 -0.92 18.47
C LEU A 41 -4.32 -2.04 18.02
N ASP A 42 -3.98 -2.94 18.92
CA ASP A 42 -3.00 -4.01 18.70
C ASP A 42 -3.30 -4.87 17.47
N CYS A 43 -4.59 -5.12 17.20
CA CYS A 43 -5.02 -5.82 15.99
C CYS A 43 -4.59 -5.13 14.67
N PHE A 44 -4.24 -3.84 14.70
CA PHE A 44 -3.73 -3.09 13.55
C PHE A 44 -2.23 -2.80 13.61
N THR A 45 -1.57 -2.94 14.76
CA THR A 45 -0.11 -2.77 14.88
C THR A 45 0.66 -4.03 14.57
N LEU A 46 0.00 -5.19 14.68
CA LEU A 46 0.55 -6.54 14.41
C LEU A 46 1.78 -6.89 15.26
N GLY A 47 2.07 -6.17 16.34
CA GLY A 47 3.27 -6.37 17.15
C GLY A 47 4.58 -6.06 16.42
N VAL A 48 4.53 -5.33 15.31
CA VAL A 48 5.71 -5.03 14.49
C VAL A 48 6.79 -4.35 15.32
N GLY A 49 7.99 -4.93 15.30
CA GLY A 49 9.15 -4.41 16.02
C GLY A 49 9.05 -4.52 17.54
N GLU A 50 8.08 -5.27 18.08
CA GLU A 50 7.98 -5.47 19.53
C GLU A 50 9.24 -6.16 20.09
N GLY A 51 9.91 -5.48 21.03
CA GLY A 51 11.18 -5.96 21.59
C GLY A 51 12.42 -5.80 20.68
N ASP A 52 12.28 -5.37 19.44
CA ASP A 52 13.41 -5.14 18.54
C ASP A 52 13.93 -3.70 18.68
N LYS A 53 15.15 -3.55 19.21
CA LYS A 53 15.80 -2.24 19.42
C LYS A 53 16.09 -1.49 18.12
N ARG A 54 16.05 -2.15 16.97
CA ARG A 54 16.23 -1.53 15.66
C ARG A 54 14.98 -0.78 15.19
N TYR A 55 13.81 -1.07 15.76
CA TYR A 55 12.55 -0.46 15.37
C TYR A 55 12.18 0.74 16.24
N SER A 56 11.68 1.79 15.59
CA SER A 56 11.04 2.92 16.28
C SER A 56 9.86 3.46 15.48
N TYR A 57 8.85 3.97 16.19
CA TYR A 57 7.69 4.63 15.58
C TYR A 57 7.61 6.08 16.04
N HIS A 58 7.41 7.00 15.09
CA HIS A 58 7.28 8.43 15.33
C HIS A 58 5.95 8.95 14.77
N ALA A 59 5.16 9.59 15.63
CA ALA A 59 3.90 10.22 15.25
C ALA A 59 4.20 11.64 14.70
N ILE A 60 4.33 11.74 13.35
CA ILE A 60 4.62 13.00 12.66
C ILE A 60 3.70 13.08 11.43
N HIS A 61 3.00 14.23 11.29
CA HIS A 61 2.07 14.46 10.19
C HIS A 61 2.78 15.16 9.02
N ILE A 62 2.95 14.45 7.90
CA ILE A 62 3.73 14.92 6.75
C ILE A 62 3.24 16.26 6.16
N ASN A 63 1.94 16.59 6.26
CA ASN A 63 1.40 17.83 5.70
C ASN A 63 1.70 19.06 6.57
N TYR A 64 1.84 18.88 7.90
CA TYR A 64 1.82 19.98 8.86
C TYR A 64 3.06 20.05 9.74
N GLU A 65 3.86 18.98 9.79
CA GLU A 65 5.01 18.83 10.69
C GLU A 65 6.27 18.48 9.92
N LEU A 66 6.46 19.14 8.76
CA LEU A 66 7.63 18.85 7.88
C LEU A 66 8.94 19.16 8.62
N ASP A 67 9.00 20.23 9.42
CA ASP A 67 10.20 20.60 10.17
C ASP A 67 10.59 19.48 11.15
N LEU A 68 9.62 18.94 11.91
CA LEU A 68 9.86 17.80 12.82
C LEU A 68 10.29 16.53 12.06
N LEU A 69 9.74 16.31 10.88
CA LEU A 69 10.18 15.21 10.03
C LEU A 69 11.63 15.41 9.60
N MET A 70 12.00 16.62 9.15
CA MET A 70 13.37 16.89 8.73
C MET A 70 14.36 16.82 9.90
N GLU A 71 14.01 17.29 11.11
CA GLU A 71 14.82 17.09 12.31
C GLU A 71 15.09 15.61 12.60
N LEU A 72 14.06 14.75 12.45
CA LEU A 72 14.20 13.31 12.59
C LEU A 72 15.15 12.75 11.53
N LEU A 73 14.94 13.11 10.26
CA LEU A 73 15.73 12.59 9.13
C LEU A 73 17.20 13.05 9.22
N ASP A 74 17.44 14.29 9.56
CA ASP A 74 18.81 14.86 9.70
C ASP A 74 19.57 14.27 10.90
N ARG A 75 18.87 13.90 11.97
CA ARG A 75 19.44 13.20 13.13
C ARG A 75 19.77 11.76 12.82
N GLU A 76 18.86 11.03 12.19
CA GLU A 76 19.00 9.60 11.93
C GLU A 76 19.81 9.31 10.66
N ARG A 77 19.82 10.23 9.68
CA ARG A 77 20.53 10.14 8.40
C ARG A 77 20.24 8.82 7.65
N PRO A 78 18.96 8.53 7.32
CA PRO A 78 18.62 7.27 6.66
C PRO A 78 19.10 7.23 5.23
N GLU A 79 19.70 6.13 4.80
CA GLU A 79 20.09 5.88 3.42
C GLU A 79 18.88 5.62 2.52
N ILE A 80 17.81 5.01 3.08
CA ILE A 80 16.64 4.62 2.30
C ILE A 80 15.36 5.16 2.93
N ILE A 81 14.56 5.85 2.13
CA ILE A 81 13.22 6.29 2.52
C ILE A 81 12.18 5.57 1.65
N VAL A 82 11.23 4.88 2.27
CA VAL A 82 10.10 4.22 1.62
C VAL A 82 8.83 5.02 1.90
N ASN A 83 8.15 5.51 0.87
CA ASN A 83 6.99 6.37 1.04
C ASN A 83 5.65 5.68 0.71
N PHE A 84 4.90 5.33 1.76
CA PHE A 84 3.48 4.95 1.72
C PHE A 84 2.54 6.08 2.14
N ALA A 85 3.07 7.22 2.62
CA ALA A 85 2.22 8.30 3.12
C ALA A 85 1.33 8.82 1.99
N ALA A 86 0.03 8.62 2.13
CA ALA A 86 -0.97 9.02 1.15
C ALA A 86 -2.36 9.12 1.79
N GLN A 87 -3.22 9.96 1.22
CA GLN A 87 -4.66 9.80 1.32
C GLN A 87 -5.08 8.75 0.29
N GLY A 88 -5.63 7.63 0.76
CA GLY A 88 -6.14 6.55 -0.08
C GLY A 88 -7.65 6.61 -0.27
N GLU A 89 -8.22 5.68 -1.05
CA GLU A 89 -9.63 5.47 -1.35
C GLU A 89 -10.18 6.34 -2.51
N GLY A 90 -10.15 5.75 -3.72
CA GLY A 90 -10.58 6.40 -4.95
C GLY A 90 -12.02 6.93 -4.89
N ALA A 91 -12.97 6.14 -4.36
CA ALA A 91 -14.37 6.55 -4.28
C ALA A 91 -14.61 7.77 -3.38
N ALA A 92 -13.83 7.91 -2.30
CA ALA A 92 -13.94 9.06 -1.41
C ALA A 92 -13.29 10.33 -1.99
N SER A 93 -12.39 10.18 -2.96
CA SER A 93 -11.63 11.29 -3.54
C SER A 93 -12.48 12.27 -4.37
N TRP A 94 -13.69 11.89 -4.77
CA TRP A 94 -14.65 12.79 -5.42
C TRP A 94 -15.16 13.89 -4.49
N LYS A 95 -15.11 13.62 -3.16
CA LYS A 95 -15.42 14.64 -2.15
C LYS A 95 -14.12 15.20 -1.58
N LYS A 96 -13.93 16.52 -1.63
CA LYS A 96 -12.72 17.21 -1.12
C LYS A 96 -11.45 16.70 -1.81
N SER A 97 -11.45 16.58 -3.14
CA SER A 97 -10.33 16.09 -3.95
C SER A 97 -9.00 16.79 -3.66
N TRP A 98 -9.03 18.10 -3.35
CA TRP A 98 -7.85 18.90 -3.00
C TRP A 98 -7.01 18.29 -1.85
N ARG A 99 -7.64 17.60 -0.87
CA ARG A 99 -6.93 16.95 0.24
C ARG A 99 -6.05 15.78 -0.23
N PHE A 100 -6.46 15.12 -1.31
CA PHE A 100 -5.65 14.08 -1.92
C PHE A 100 -4.43 14.68 -2.60
N PHE A 101 -4.58 15.79 -3.32
CA PHE A 101 -3.43 16.50 -3.89
C PHE A 101 -2.53 17.10 -2.82
N GLU A 102 -3.08 17.66 -1.76
CA GLU A 102 -2.32 18.21 -0.63
C GLU A 102 -1.37 17.16 -0.03
N THR A 103 -1.87 15.96 0.28
CA THR A 103 -1.07 14.89 0.88
C THR A 103 -0.22 14.14 -0.16
N ASN A 104 -0.84 13.73 -1.28
CA ASN A 104 -0.21 12.80 -2.22
C ASN A 104 0.76 13.49 -3.19
N CYS A 105 0.71 14.82 -3.28
CA CYS A 105 1.57 15.58 -4.19
C CYS A 105 2.30 16.71 -3.46
N VAL A 106 1.57 17.68 -2.91
CA VAL A 106 2.19 18.93 -2.38
C VAL A 106 3.11 18.64 -1.19
N ALA A 107 2.65 17.90 -0.18
CA ALA A 107 3.47 17.60 1.00
C ALA A 107 4.72 16.79 0.62
N LEU A 108 4.58 15.84 -0.31
CA LEU A 108 5.70 15.03 -0.78
C LEU A 108 6.68 15.82 -1.67
N ALA A 109 6.18 16.78 -2.47
CA ALA A 109 7.04 17.66 -3.24
C ALA A 109 7.90 18.55 -2.32
N LYS A 110 7.31 19.13 -1.26
CA LYS A 110 8.06 19.87 -0.23
C LYS A 110 9.12 18.98 0.43
N LEU A 111 8.77 17.75 0.81
CA LEU A 111 9.73 16.82 1.41
C LEU A 111 10.91 16.51 0.46
N THR A 112 10.63 16.24 -0.82
CA THR A 112 11.71 15.94 -1.78
C THR A 112 12.59 17.16 -2.07
N GLU A 113 12.03 18.38 -2.04
CA GLU A 113 12.80 19.63 -2.15
C GLU A 113 13.81 19.75 -1.00
N GLU A 114 13.38 19.51 0.25
CA GLU A 114 14.28 19.49 1.39
C GLU A 114 15.35 18.40 1.30
N LEU A 115 14.96 17.20 0.83
CA LEU A 115 15.87 16.06 0.71
C LEU A 115 16.93 16.23 -0.39
N MET A 116 16.71 17.06 -1.40
CA MET A 116 17.67 17.28 -2.49
C MET A 116 19.03 17.81 -2.02
N SER A 117 19.07 18.52 -0.89
CA SER A 117 20.32 19.05 -0.32
C SER A 117 21.00 18.11 0.67
N ARG A 118 20.47 16.91 0.92
CA ARG A 118 20.99 15.96 1.91
C ARG A 118 21.88 14.92 1.25
N ASP A 119 23.05 14.70 1.83
CA ASP A 119 24.08 13.80 1.35
C ASP A 119 23.92 12.34 1.82
N TYR A 120 23.02 12.09 2.77
CA TYR A 120 22.80 10.75 3.35
C TYR A 120 21.81 9.90 2.54
N LEU A 121 20.95 10.50 1.71
CA LEU A 121 19.91 9.77 1.00
C LEU A 121 20.47 9.08 -0.24
N GLU A 122 20.51 7.75 -0.21
CA GLU A 122 20.90 6.94 -1.36
C GLU A 122 19.69 6.56 -2.24
N ARG A 123 18.49 6.45 -1.64
CA ARG A 123 17.30 5.99 -2.36
C ARG A 123 15.99 6.43 -1.73
N PHE A 124 15.11 6.98 -2.54
CA PHE A 124 13.72 7.28 -2.22
C PHE A 124 12.79 6.36 -3.02
N ILE A 125 12.11 5.42 -2.36
CA ILE A 125 11.17 4.48 -3.00
C ILE A 125 9.75 4.98 -2.78
N HIS A 126 9.11 5.46 -3.83
CA HIS A 126 7.71 5.88 -3.78
C HIS A 126 6.77 4.74 -4.14
N ILE A 127 5.71 4.56 -3.35
CA ILE A 127 4.64 3.61 -3.67
C ILE A 127 3.53 4.36 -4.41
N GLY A 128 3.47 4.12 -5.71
CA GLY A 128 2.47 4.64 -6.64
C GLY A 128 1.12 3.90 -6.53
N THR A 129 0.44 3.71 -7.65
CA THR A 129 -0.83 2.97 -7.74
C THR A 129 -1.06 2.42 -9.15
N SER A 130 -1.64 1.22 -9.28
CA SER A 130 -2.10 0.67 -10.56
C SER A 130 -3.31 1.42 -11.13
N GLU A 131 -4.06 2.14 -10.29
CA GLU A 131 -5.25 2.89 -10.71
C GLU A 131 -4.93 4.03 -11.68
N MET A 132 -3.65 4.37 -11.84
CA MET A 132 -3.21 5.39 -12.79
C MET A 132 -3.41 5.04 -14.27
N TYR A 133 -3.50 3.74 -14.57
CA TYR A 133 -3.74 3.27 -15.94
C TYR A 133 -5.22 3.25 -16.32
N GLY A 134 -6.13 3.40 -15.33
CA GLY A 134 -7.57 3.23 -15.55
C GLY A 134 -7.92 1.77 -15.86
N SER A 135 -9.07 1.58 -16.52
CA SER A 135 -9.49 0.26 -17.01
C SER A 135 -8.68 -0.16 -18.24
N VAL A 136 -8.16 -1.38 -18.22
CA VAL A 136 -7.32 -1.92 -19.30
C VAL A 136 -7.83 -3.25 -19.81
N ASP A 137 -7.69 -3.52 -21.13
CA ASP A 137 -8.08 -4.78 -21.77
C ASP A 137 -6.94 -5.80 -21.89
N LYS A 138 -5.69 -5.33 -21.67
CA LYS A 138 -4.46 -6.14 -21.65
C LYS A 138 -3.58 -5.71 -20.49
N PRO A 139 -2.58 -6.54 -20.08
CA PRO A 139 -1.66 -6.15 -19.02
C PRO A 139 -1.01 -4.80 -19.32
N ALA A 140 -1.09 -3.85 -18.38
CA ALA A 140 -0.44 -2.56 -18.47
C ALA A 140 1.01 -2.68 -18.03
N ASP A 141 1.94 -2.36 -18.90
CA ASP A 141 3.34 -2.12 -18.58
C ASP A 141 3.57 -0.67 -18.13
N GLU A 142 4.80 -0.33 -17.75
CA GLU A 142 5.12 1.01 -17.25
C GLU A 142 5.12 2.11 -18.34
N GLU A 143 5.08 1.72 -19.62
CA GLU A 143 4.96 2.62 -20.78
C GLU A 143 3.50 2.80 -21.23
N THR A 144 2.58 2.04 -20.66
CA THR A 144 1.14 2.17 -20.95
C THR A 144 0.64 3.58 -20.62
N PRO A 145 -0.13 4.24 -21.51
CA PRO A 145 -0.63 5.59 -21.29
C PRO A 145 -1.39 5.74 -19.97
N ILE A 146 -1.10 6.82 -19.26
CA ILE A 146 -1.71 7.15 -17.98
C ILE A 146 -3.09 7.72 -18.19
N GLN A 147 -4.14 7.08 -17.64
CA GLN A 147 -5.55 7.47 -17.75
C GLN A 147 -6.26 7.33 -16.39
N PRO A 148 -5.92 8.16 -15.38
CA PRO A 148 -6.46 8.03 -14.04
C PRO A 148 -7.97 8.27 -14.02
N SER A 149 -8.71 7.34 -13.43
CA SER A 149 -10.17 7.34 -13.36
C SER A 149 -10.73 8.03 -12.11
N SER A 150 -9.88 8.53 -11.21
CA SER A 150 -10.31 9.19 -9.99
C SER A 150 -9.36 10.33 -9.58
N PRO A 151 -9.83 11.32 -8.79
CA PRO A 151 -8.96 12.36 -8.25
C PRO A 151 -7.82 11.79 -7.37
N TYR A 152 -8.05 10.67 -6.68
CA TYR A 152 -6.99 9.94 -5.97
C TYR A 152 -5.89 9.48 -6.93
N ALA A 153 -6.26 8.75 -7.99
CA ALA A 153 -5.28 8.27 -8.97
C ALA A 153 -4.54 9.45 -9.63
N ALA A 154 -5.24 10.53 -10.00
CA ALA A 154 -4.64 11.73 -10.55
C ALA A 154 -3.63 12.38 -9.58
N SER A 155 -3.94 12.44 -8.27
CA SER A 155 -3.02 12.98 -7.27
C SER A 155 -1.75 12.12 -7.08
N LYS A 156 -1.86 10.80 -7.23
CA LYS A 156 -0.71 9.89 -7.19
C LYS A 156 0.17 10.06 -8.44
N VAL A 157 -0.47 10.16 -9.62
CA VAL A 157 0.23 10.44 -10.88
C VAL A 157 1.03 11.74 -10.82
N ALA A 158 0.45 12.80 -10.26
CA ALA A 158 1.12 14.09 -10.16
C ALA A 158 2.48 13.98 -9.44
N PHE A 159 2.55 13.20 -8.37
CA PHE A 159 3.81 13.00 -7.66
C PHE A 159 4.75 12.01 -8.35
N ASP A 160 4.24 10.94 -8.98
CA ASP A 160 5.07 10.07 -9.84
C ASP A 160 5.80 10.90 -10.91
N MET A 161 5.09 11.80 -11.59
CA MET A 161 5.67 12.66 -12.64
C MET A 161 6.61 13.71 -12.08
N HIS A 162 6.35 14.24 -10.89
CA HIS A 162 7.29 15.10 -10.17
C HIS A 162 8.62 14.37 -9.92
N LEU A 163 8.57 13.14 -9.40
CA LEU A 163 9.78 12.33 -9.15
C LEU A 163 10.56 12.05 -10.45
N VAL A 164 9.87 11.71 -11.54
CA VAL A 164 10.50 11.51 -12.85
C VAL A 164 11.23 12.77 -13.32
N SER A 165 10.62 13.95 -13.11
CA SER A 165 11.21 15.23 -13.50
C SER A 165 12.47 15.55 -12.69
N ILE A 166 12.41 15.45 -11.37
CA ILE A 166 13.56 15.76 -10.50
C ILE A 166 14.69 14.71 -10.63
N TYR A 167 14.37 13.44 -10.94
CA TYR A 167 15.39 12.47 -11.30
C TYR A 167 16.09 12.83 -12.60
N ARG A 168 15.34 13.14 -13.66
CA ARG A 168 15.87 13.43 -14.99
C ARG A 168 16.85 14.61 -14.97
N PHE A 169 16.47 15.70 -14.31
CA PHE A 169 17.23 16.95 -14.37
C PHE A 169 18.12 17.20 -13.15
N LEU A 170 17.74 16.73 -11.97
CA LEU A 170 18.45 17.00 -10.71
C LEU A 170 19.09 15.75 -10.09
N LYS A 171 18.88 14.58 -10.71
CA LYS A 171 19.43 13.28 -10.24
C LYS A 171 18.97 12.87 -8.84
N PHE A 172 17.79 13.32 -8.42
CA PHE A 172 17.21 12.87 -7.14
C PHE A 172 17.09 11.34 -7.12
N PRO A 173 17.63 10.63 -6.11
CA PRO A 173 17.80 9.18 -6.13
C PRO A 173 16.47 8.44 -5.88
N MET A 174 15.63 8.30 -6.90
CA MET A 174 14.29 7.72 -6.74
C MET A 174 14.11 6.39 -7.46
N ASN A 175 13.15 5.61 -6.95
CA ASN A 175 12.41 4.57 -7.67
C ASN A 175 10.91 4.71 -7.35
N VAL A 176 10.07 4.21 -8.25
CA VAL A 176 8.62 4.10 -8.02
C VAL A 176 8.22 2.64 -8.15
N ILE A 177 7.41 2.15 -7.22
CA ILE A 177 6.72 0.86 -7.34
C ILE A 177 5.23 1.16 -7.43
N ARG A 178 4.58 0.70 -8.49
CA ARG A 178 3.13 0.77 -8.72
C ARG A 178 2.52 -0.59 -8.42
N PRO A 179 2.11 -0.84 -7.17
CA PRO A 179 1.57 -2.13 -6.81
C PRO A 179 0.15 -2.29 -7.31
N SER A 180 -0.26 -3.54 -7.51
CA SER A 180 -1.66 -3.92 -7.53
C SER A 180 -2.31 -3.73 -6.16
N ASN A 181 -3.60 -4.05 -6.01
CA ASN A 181 -4.27 -4.00 -4.71
C ASN A 181 -3.57 -4.94 -3.73
N ALA A 182 -3.03 -4.39 -2.65
CA ALA A 182 -2.39 -5.22 -1.65
C ALA A 182 -3.37 -5.55 -0.51
N TYR A 183 -3.25 -6.75 0.09
CA TYR A 183 -4.04 -7.22 1.22
C TYR A 183 -3.16 -7.94 2.24
N GLY A 184 -3.66 -8.05 3.48
CA GLY A 184 -2.97 -8.74 4.57
C GLY A 184 -3.53 -8.31 5.93
N PRO A 185 -3.15 -9.00 7.01
CA PRO A 185 -3.54 -8.67 8.38
C PRO A 185 -3.33 -7.20 8.73
N GLY A 186 -4.17 -6.65 9.61
CA GLY A 186 -4.08 -5.24 10.01
C GLY A 186 -4.57 -4.23 8.98
N GLN A 187 -5.12 -4.67 7.83
CA GLN A 187 -5.69 -3.77 6.83
C GLN A 187 -7.03 -3.19 7.30
N GLN A 188 -7.34 -1.96 6.87
CA GLN A 188 -8.58 -1.27 7.24
C GLN A 188 -9.83 -2.04 6.79
N LEU A 189 -10.86 -2.06 7.63
CA LEU A 189 -12.06 -2.90 7.47
C LEU A 189 -12.97 -2.51 6.29
N HIS A 190 -12.80 -1.33 5.69
CA HIS A 190 -13.55 -0.95 4.50
C HIS A 190 -13.05 -1.62 3.21
N ARG A 191 -11.86 -2.23 3.23
CA ARG A 191 -11.31 -2.98 2.09
C ARG A 191 -11.99 -4.35 1.96
N VAL A 192 -12.14 -4.84 0.72
CA VAL A 192 -12.95 -6.03 0.43
C VAL A 192 -12.53 -7.27 1.22
N VAL A 193 -11.23 -7.60 1.29
CA VAL A 193 -10.76 -8.81 1.96
C VAL A 193 -11.01 -8.75 3.48
N PRO A 194 -10.51 -7.74 4.24
CA PRO A 194 -10.79 -7.70 5.67
C PRO A 194 -12.29 -7.52 5.98
N LYS A 195 -13.04 -6.80 5.12
CA LYS A 195 -14.49 -6.67 5.29
C LYS A 195 -15.20 -8.02 5.16
N ALA A 196 -14.84 -8.81 4.14
CA ALA A 196 -15.39 -10.16 3.94
C ALA A 196 -15.09 -11.08 5.13
N ILE A 197 -13.83 -11.10 5.59
CA ILE A 197 -13.43 -11.91 6.75
C ILE A 197 -14.21 -11.52 8.00
N VAL A 198 -14.31 -10.23 8.32
CA VAL A 198 -15.02 -9.79 9.53
C VAL A 198 -16.54 -10.04 9.41
N CYS A 199 -17.15 -9.77 8.24
CA CYS A 199 -18.56 -10.09 8.01
C CYS A 199 -18.84 -11.58 8.21
N GLY A 200 -18.03 -12.47 7.63
CA GLY A 200 -18.21 -13.91 7.79
C GLY A 200 -18.08 -14.36 9.26
N LEU A 201 -17.13 -13.83 10.00
CA LEU A 201 -16.92 -14.16 11.41
C LEU A 201 -18.02 -13.59 12.36
N THR A 202 -18.69 -12.50 11.95
CA THR A 202 -19.76 -11.87 12.74
C THR A 202 -21.15 -12.30 12.32
N GLY A 203 -21.29 -13.08 11.24
CA GLY A 203 -22.61 -13.46 10.68
C GLY A 203 -23.30 -12.32 9.91
N GLU A 204 -22.57 -11.21 9.63
CA GLU A 204 -23.06 -10.14 8.77
C GLU A 204 -22.89 -10.50 7.30
N ARG A 205 -23.73 -9.95 6.43
CA ARG A 205 -23.61 -10.16 4.97
C ARG A 205 -22.88 -9.00 4.32
N LEU A 206 -21.87 -9.33 3.50
CA LEU A 206 -21.13 -8.37 2.68
C LEU A 206 -21.97 -7.94 1.48
N PRO A 207 -22.27 -6.64 1.26
CA PRO A 207 -22.91 -6.18 0.03
C PRO A 207 -21.92 -6.28 -1.14
N LEU A 208 -22.22 -7.14 -2.13
CA LEU A 208 -21.43 -7.35 -3.32
C LEU A 208 -22.03 -6.57 -4.51
N HIS A 209 -21.49 -5.38 -4.73
CA HIS A 209 -21.97 -4.48 -5.78
C HIS A 209 -21.75 -5.07 -7.19
N GLY A 210 -22.80 -4.99 -8.01
CA GLY A 210 -22.77 -5.46 -9.40
C GLY A 210 -22.42 -6.94 -9.56
N GLY A 211 -22.67 -7.75 -8.51
CA GLY A 211 -22.28 -9.16 -8.51
C GLY A 211 -20.78 -9.41 -8.50
N GLY A 212 -19.97 -8.39 -8.22
CA GLY A 212 -18.51 -8.50 -8.12
C GLY A 212 -17.80 -8.78 -9.45
N ARG A 213 -18.34 -8.32 -10.59
CA ARG A 213 -17.78 -8.57 -11.92
C ARG A 213 -16.45 -7.87 -12.19
N ALA A 214 -16.19 -6.74 -11.52
CA ALA A 214 -14.93 -6.01 -11.71
C ALA A 214 -13.73 -6.89 -11.34
N GLU A 215 -12.69 -6.84 -12.18
CA GLU A 215 -11.46 -7.61 -12.02
C GLU A 215 -10.33 -6.73 -11.52
N LYS A 216 -9.59 -7.23 -10.55
CA LYS A 216 -8.44 -6.52 -9.98
C LYS A 216 -7.32 -7.49 -9.68
N SER A 217 -6.10 -7.02 -9.84
CA SER A 217 -4.93 -7.78 -9.37
C SER A 217 -4.72 -7.53 -7.88
N TYR A 218 -4.32 -8.59 -7.16
CA TYR A 218 -4.07 -8.53 -5.72
C TYR A 218 -2.74 -9.18 -5.38
N ILE A 219 -1.96 -8.54 -4.49
CA ILE A 219 -0.76 -9.12 -3.89
C ILE A 219 -0.87 -9.13 -2.37
N HIS A 220 -0.17 -10.06 -1.72
CA HIS A 220 -0.06 -10.01 -0.26
C HIS A 220 0.91 -8.91 0.19
N ASN A 221 0.65 -8.30 1.35
CA ASN A 221 1.51 -7.22 1.88
C ASN A 221 2.97 -7.64 2.07
N ARG A 222 3.25 -8.92 2.38
CA ARG A 222 4.63 -9.44 2.47
C ARG A 222 5.33 -9.45 1.10
N ASP A 223 4.62 -9.75 0.02
CA ASP A 223 5.17 -9.67 -1.33
C ASP A 223 5.50 -8.22 -1.73
N LEU A 224 4.68 -7.25 -1.28
CA LEU A 224 5.00 -5.83 -1.46
C LEU A 224 6.26 -5.45 -0.65
N GLY A 225 6.37 -5.89 0.61
CA GLY A 225 7.58 -5.70 1.42
C GLY A 225 8.83 -6.27 0.74
N ARG A 226 8.70 -7.47 0.15
CA ARG A 226 9.78 -8.10 -0.62
C ARG A 226 10.14 -7.34 -1.90
N ALA A 227 9.15 -6.78 -2.61
CA ALA A 227 9.40 -5.94 -3.78
C ALA A 227 10.23 -4.71 -3.40
N ILE A 228 9.86 -4.05 -2.31
CA ILE A 228 10.56 -2.87 -1.80
C ILE A 228 12.01 -3.21 -1.41
N HIS A 229 12.21 -4.29 -0.68
CA HIS A 229 13.55 -4.75 -0.31
C HIS A 229 14.42 -5.05 -1.53
N LEU A 230 13.91 -5.80 -2.50
CA LEU A 230 14.66 -6.13 -3.71
C LEU A 230 14.96 -4.88 -4.57
N VAL A 231 14.03 -3.94 -4.66
CA VAL A 231 14.26 -2.66 -5.35
C VAL A 231 15.30 -1.83 -4.60
N ALA A 232 15.25 -1.82 -3.27
CA ALA A 232 16.24 -1.12 -2.45
C ALA A 232 17.67 -1.64 -2.69
N GLU A 233 17.83 -2.95 -2.81
CA GLU A 233 19.14 -3.60 -2.93
C GLU A 233 19.68 -3.65 -4.37
N LYS A 234 18.82 -3.87 -5.37
CA LYS A 234 19.25 -4.29 -6.70
C LYS A 234 18.90 -3.35 -7.84
N ALA A 235 17.83 -2.54 -7.68
CA ALA A 235 17.33 -1.76 -8.80
C ALA A 235 18.26 -0.60 -9.18
N PRO A 236 18.42 -0.28 -10.47
CA PRO A 236 19.00 0.99 -10.88
C PRO A 236 18.08 2.14 -10.47
N LEU A 237 18.67 3.30 -10.15
CA LEU A 237 17.89 4.51 -9.81
C LEU A 237 17.12 5.04 -11.03
N GLY A 238 16.02 5.70 -10.78
CA GLY A 238 15.18 6.34 -11.81
C GLY A 238 14.22 5.41 -12.51
N VAL A 239 14.15 4.13 -12.13
CA VAL A 239 13.26 3.15 -12.74
C VAL A 239 11.94 3.06 -11.99
N ILE A 240 10.87 2.94 -12.78
CA ILE A 240 9.50 2.69 -12.32
C ILE A 240 9.20 1.20 -12.54
N TYR A 241 8.53 0.58 -11.58
CA TYR A 241 8.14 -0.83 -11.61
C TYR A 241 6.67 -1.03 -11.31
N ASN A 242 5.99 -1.81 -12.12
CA ASN A 242 4.73 -2.41 -11.76
C ASN A 242 4.97 -3.65 -10.88
N ALA A 243 4.12 -3.86 -9.88
CA ALA A 243 4.21 -5.01 -9.00
C ALA A 243 2.82 -5.63 -8.76
N GLY A 244 2.51 -6.71 -9.45
CA GLY A 244 1.24 -7.43 -9.39
C GLY A 244 1.38 -8.87 -9.83
N PRO A 245 0.36 -9.73 -9.62
CA PRO A 245 0.30 -11.07 -10.17
C PRO A 245 0.07 -11.01 -11.69
N ALA A 246 0.35 -12.15 -12.35
CA ALA A 246 0.19 -12.28 -13.81
C ALA A 246 -1.26 -12.07 -14.26
N GLU A 247 -2.23 -12.49 -13.45
CA GLU A 247 -3.65 -12.46 -13.82
C GLU A 247 -4.48 -11.71 -12.78
N PRO A 248 -5.48 -10.91 -13.22
CA PRO A 248 -6.43 -10.29 -12.32
C PRO A 248 -7.46 -11.30 -11.82
N THR A 249 -8.14 -10.97 -10.73
CA THR A 249 -9.17 -11.79 -10.09
C THR A 249 -10.44 -10.96 -9.92
N SER A 250 -11.61 -11.53 -10.27
CA SER A 250 -12.88 -10.83 -10.04
C SER A 250 -13.15 -10.65 -8.55
N ILE A 251 -13.78 -9.53 -8.17
CA ILE A 251 -14.16 -9.28 -6.77
C ILE A 251 -15.04 -10.41 -6.23
N ARG A 252 -15.91 -10.99 -7.10
CA ARG A 252 -16.71 -12.19 -6.74
C ARG A 252 -15.78 -13.31 -6.31
N ARG A 253 -14.77 -13.65 -7.14
CA ARG A 253 -13.84 -14.74 -6.83
C ARG A 253 -13.05 -14.48 -5.56
N VAL A 254 -12.65 -13.24 -5.31
CA VAL A 254 -12.01 -12.85 -4.03
C VAL A 254 -12.91 -13.14 -2.83
N VAL A 255 -14.21 -12.83 -2.92
CA VAL A 255 -15.16 -13.09 -1.83
C VAL A 255 -15.44 -14.59 -1.68
N GLU A 256 -15.52 -15.36 -2.78
CA GLU A 256 -15.60 -16.82 -2.74
C GLU A 256 -14.40 -17.43 -2.00
N LEU A 257 -13.18 -17.00 -2.35
CA LEU A 257 -11.96 -17.44 -1.66
C LEU A 257 -11.95 -17.07 -0.17
N CYS A 258 -12.51 -15.91 0.21
CA CYS A 258 -12.68 -15.56 1.62
C CYS A 258 -13.68 -16.50 2.32
N ALA A 259 -14.78 -16.87 1.66
CA ALA A 259 -15.75 -17.84 2.19
C ALA A 259 -15.10 -19.22 2.39
N ASP A 260 -14.33 -19.69 1.40
CA ASP A 260 -13.58 -20.94 1.47
C ASP A 260 -12.62 -20.95 2.68
N ALA A 261 -11.85 -19.85 2.88
CA ALA A 261 -10.91 -19.70 4.01
C ALA A 261 -11.61 -19.68 5.39
N LEU A 262 -12.88 -19.28 5.42
CA LEU A 262 -13.71 -19.31 6.64
C LEU A 262 -14.45 -20.63 6.84
N GLY A 263 -14.47 -21.50 5.82
CA GLY A 263 -15.22 -22.77 5.83
C GLY A 263 -16.72 -22.58 5.75
N MET A 264 -17.21 -21.56 5.01
CA MET A 264 -18.61 -21.23 4.92
C MET A 264 -19.08 -21.08 3.45
N PRO A 265 -20.38 -21.32 3.14
CA PRO A 265 -20.91 -21.06 1.81
C PRO A 265 -20.87 -19.56 1.43
N PHE A 266 -20.56 -19.28 0.16
CA PHE A 266 -20.53 -17.92 -0.38
C PHE A 266 -21.86 -17.17 -0.16
N GLU A 267 -23.01 -17.84 -0.34
CA GLU A 267 -24.34 -17.27 -0.19
C GLU A 267 -24.64 -16.83 1.26
N GLN A 268 -23.95 -17.38 2.24
CA GLN A 268 -24.03 -16.91 3.63
C GLN A 268 -23.18 -15.68 3.88
N LEU A 269 -22.03 -15.58 3.19
CA LEU A 269 -21.08 -14.48 3.36
C LEU A 269 -21.58 -13.20 2.70
N CYS A 270 -22.23 -13.25 1.54
CA CYS A 270 -22.54 -12.05 0.78
C CYS A 270 -23.97 -12.00 0.24
N GLU A 271 -24.40 -10.79 -0.12
CA GLU A 271 -25.61 -10.55 -0.92
C GLU A 271 -25.27 -9.66 -2.11
N VAL A 272 -25.79 -10.01 -3.27
CA VAL A 272 -25.60 -9.22 -4.50
C VAL A 272 -26.47 -7.96 -4.43
N THR A 273 -25.85 -6.80 -4.66
CA THR A 273 -26.53 -5.50 -4.69
C THR A 273 -26.35 -4.83 -6.06
N GLY A 274 -27.02 -3.71 -6.28
CA GLY A 274 -26.92 -2.93 -7.53
C GLY A 274 -25.49 -2.48 -7.85
N ASP A 275 -25.25 -2.05 -9.09
CA ASP A 275 -23.96 -1.59 -9.57
C ASP A 275 -23.48 -0.33 -8.82
N ARG A 276 -22.17 -0.20 -8.66
CA ARG A 276 -21.52 0.98 -8.10
C ARG A 276 -21.05 1.90 -9.24
N LEU A 277 -21.44 3.16 -9.21
CA LEU A 277 -21.03 4.16 -10.20
C LEU A 277 -19.50 4.43 -10.13
N GLY A 278 -18.87 4.58 -11.31
CA GLY A 278 -17.47 5.00 -11.42
C GLY A 278 -16.46 3.95 -10.98
N GLN A 279 -16.81 2.66 -11.03
CA GLN A 279 -15.88 1.58 -10.78
C GLN A 279 -15.20 1.16 -12.08
N ASP A 280 -13.85 1.19 -12.11
CA ASP A 280 -13.07 0.60 -13.19
C ASP A 280 -13.36 -0.90 -13.32
N SER A 281 -13.49 -1.36 -14.57
CA SER A 281 -13.83 -2.74 -14.88
C SER A 281 -12.66 -3.70 -14.63
N ARG A 282 -11.43 -3.28 -14.94
CA ARG A 282 -10.24 -4.14 -14.82
C ARG A 282 -8.98 -3.35 -14.50
N TYR A 283 -8.23 -3.81 -13.47
CA TYR A 283 -6.83 -3.45 -13.23
C TYR A 283 -5.96 -4.68 -13.43
N TRP A 284 -5.05 -4.58 -14.40
CA TRP A 284 -4.17 -5.68 -14.78
C TRP A 284 -2.78 -5.13 -15.12
N LEU A 285 -1.75 -5.61 -14.40
CA LEU A 285 -0.38 -5.13 -14.52
C LEU A 285 0.52 -6.17 -15.18
N ASP A 286 1.39 -5.71 -16.05
CA ASP A 286 2.59 -6.45 -16.45
C ASP A 286 3.73 -6.13 -15.47
N SER A 287 4.24 -7.14 -14.80
CA SER A 287 5.35 -7.04 -13.82
C SER A 287 6.66 -7.64 -14.36
N SER A 288 6.80 -7.78 -15.67
CA SER A 288 7.98 -8.39 -16.30
C SER A 288 9.26 -7.59 -16.01
N ARG A 289 9.17 -6.25 -15.94
CA ARG A 289 10.31 -5.38 -15.66
C ARG A 289 10.90 -5.63 -14.28
N ILE A 290 10.09 -5.64 -13.22
CA ILE A 290 10.57 -5.89 -11.87
C ILE A 290 11.11 -7.33 -11.72
N LYS A 291 10.48 -8.30 -12.40
CA LYS A 291 10.97 -9.68 -12.42
C LYS A 291 12.35 -9.77 -13.08
N LYS A 292 12.53 -9.11 -14.22
CA LYS A 292 13.81 -9.10 -14.96
C LYS A 292 14.92 -8.41 -14.18
N ASP A 293 14.65 -7.23 -13.62
CA ASP A 293 15.70 -6.36 -13.07
C ASP A 293 16.12 -6.78 -11.66
N VAL A 294 15.17 -7.23 -10.81
CA VAL A 294 15.44 -7.53 -9.41
C VAL A 294 15.03 -8.95 -8.98
N GLY A 295 14.42 -9.74 -9.88
CA GLY A 295 14.01 -11.12 -9.60
C GLY A 295 12.76 -11.22 -8.73
N TRP A 296 11.89 -10.19 -8.73
CA TRP A 296 10.67 -10.22 -7.94
C TRP A 296 9.50 -10.84 -8.73
N GLU A 297 8.73 -11.66 -8.06
CA GLU A 297 7.40 -12.14 -8.45
C GLU A 297 6.59 -12.46 -7.19
N PRO A 298 5.25 -12.37 -7.18
CA PRO A 298 4.48 -12.73 -5.99
C PRO A 298 4.71 -14.19 -5.62
N GLN A 299 4.84 -14.45 -4.32
CA GLN A 299 5.10 -15.79 -3.78
C GLN A 299 3.97 -16.30 -2.89
N ILE A 300 3.23 -15.39 -2.25
CA ILE A 300 2.16 -15.77 -1.34
C ILE A 300 0.92 -16.13 -2.15
N THR A 301 0.46 -17.35 -2.00
CA THR A 301 -0.76 -17.82 -2.64
C THR A 301 -2.01 -17.21 -2.00
N TRP A 302 -3.15 -17.25 -2.70
CA TRP A 302 -4.43 -16.86 -2.11
C TRP A 302 -4.76 -17.68 -0.86
N GLU A 303 -4.49 -18.97 -0.88
CA GLU A 303 -4.76 -19.89 0.22
C GLU A 303 -3.97 -19.48 1.47
N GLU A 304 -2.67 -19.27 1.35
CA GLU A 304 -1.80 -18.82 2.45
C GLU A 304 -2.22 -17.45 2.98
N GLY A 305 -2.37 -16.47 2.11
CA GLY A 305 -2.69 -15.10 2.52
C GLY A 305 -4.08 -14.96 3.14
N LEU A 306 -5.07 -15.73 2.66
CA LEU A 306 -6.41 -15.72 3.27
C LEU A 306 -6.50 -16.54 4.54
N ALA A 307 -5.70 -17.61 4.70
CA ALA A 307 -5.56 -18.30 5.97
C ALA A 307 -5.02 -17.34 7.06
N GLU A 308 -3.98 -16.55 6.74
CA GLU A 308 -3.48 -15.50 7.64
C GLU A 308 -4.54 -14.45 7.98
N MET A 309 -5.33 -14.03 6.99
CA MET A 309 -6.43 -13.08 7.20
C MET A 309 -7.54 -13.64 8.10
N ALA A 310 -7.90 -14.91 7.90
CA ALA A 310 -8.91 -15.58 8.73
C ALA A 310 -8.42 -15.75 10.17
N ASP A 311 -7.17 -16.13 10.37
CA ASP A 311 -6.56 -16.26 11.70
C ASP A 311 -6.44 -14.91 12.42
N TRP A 312 -6.00 -13.86 11.71
CA TRP A 312 -6.01 -12.50 12.24
C TRP A 312 -7.43 -12.07 12.65
N GLY A 313 -8.43 -12.35 11.81
CA GLY A 313 -9.83 -12.06 12.09
C GLY A 313 -10.32 -12.77 13.35
N ARG A 314 -10.09 -14.09 13.45
CA ARG A 314 -10.49 -14.91 14.61
C ARG A 314 -9.83 -14.43 15.91
N LYS A 315 -8.52 -14.15 15.88
CA LYS A 315 -7.79 -13.67 17.06
C LYS A 315 -8.28 -12.32 17.58
N ASN A 316 -8.83 -11.48 16.71
CA ASN A 316 -9.15 -10.09 17.03
C ASN A 316 -10.66 -9.79 16.94
N ILE A 317 -11.52 -10.79 16.76
CA ILE A 317 -12.93 -10.59 16.43
C ILE A 317 -13.69 -9.75 17.47
N ASP A 318 -13.36 -9.87 18.74
CA ASP A 318 -14.02 -9.12 19.81
C ASP A 318 -13.83 -7.60 19.67
N VAL A 319 -12.69 -7.19 19.16
CA VAL A 319 -12.41 -5.78 18.85
C VAL A 319 -12.96 -5.42 17.46
N LEU A 320 -12.69 -6.23 16.45
CA LEU A 320 -13.03 -5.92 15.05
C LEU A 320 -14.54 -5.77 14.83
N ARG A 321 -15.38 -6.56 15.52
CA ARG A 321 -16.84 -6.44 15.43
C ARG A 321 -17.41 -5.12 15.94
N THR A 322 -16.66 -4.38 16.77
CA THR A 322 -17.08 -3.08 17.31
C THR A 322 -16.70 -1.92 16.40
N LEU A 323 -15.86 -2.16 15.39
CA LEU A 323 -15.30 -1.12 14.53
C LEU A 323 -16.15 -0.92 13.26
N SER A 324 -16.19 0.33 12.78
CA SER A 324 -16.85 0.64 11.51
C SER A 324 -16.13 -0.03 10.34
N LYS A 325 -16.92 -0.63 9.45
CA LYS A 325 -16.45 -1.19 8.17
C LYS A 325 -16.60 -0.19 7.01
N ASP A 326 -16.87 1.07 7.31
CA ASP A 326 -16.96 2.14 6.31
C ASP A 326 -15.71 2.99 6.29
N PHE A 327 -15.42 3.56 5.13
CA PHE A 327 -14.30 4.49 4.99
C PHE A 327 -14.63 5.84 5.63
N VAL A 328 -13.71 6.32 6.47
CA VAL A 328 -13.77 7.66 7.04
C VAL A 328 -12.55 8.46 6.55
N LEU A 329 -12.81 9.55 5.82
CA LEU A 329 -11.76 10.48 5.41
C LEU A 329 -11.26 11.24 6.66
N ARG A 330 -10.07 10.89 7.10
CA ARG A 330 -9.44 11.51 8.29
C ARG A 330 -8.76 12.84 7.90
N ALA A 331 -8.70 13.74 8.86
CA ALA A 331 -8.01 15.02 8.71
C ALA A 331 -6.52 14.82 8.48
#